data_0f3b38f43e19e48cac3b539380eda6d1
#
_entry.id   0f3b38f43e19e48cac3b539380eda6d1
#
_cell.length_a   1.000
_cell.length_b   1.000
_cell.length_c   1.000
_cell.angle_alpha   90.00
_cell.angle_beta   90.00
_cell.angle_gamma   90.00
#
_symmetry.space_group_name_H-M   'P 1'
#
loop_
_entity.id
_entity.type
_entity.pdbx_description
1 polymer ?
#
loop_
_entity_poly.entity_id
_entity_poly.type
_entity_poly.pdbx_seq_one_letter_code
_entity_poly.pdbx_strand_id
1 'polypeptide(L)'
;MSRGKKVVWDDSNWRFEGWIVPAKSGSANNVVIAFHGFNRNAEEMENFMPFYDDDTAMLSVNLIHHGESRPLGESDIYSMLEPNFLLDAIKRKATKGFGEKVDSFELLGYSMGSRLCFQLLTESTEIFKRIIVLAPDGLRKGPMYKFVVNTRLGRFCWSLTDKYPKTNRRIIDALYKVGMISGHKHHFGRYHTDNSEIRKRVACGWATYKKFWPELKNLAIALSKVEAHLVFGSRDKIIPQKWTKGMISELDKIGCSSVLFHTIESGHVMRHAATVEQIVSAIKS
;
A
#
# COMPACT_ATOMS: atom_id res chain seq x y z
N MET A 1 8.49 -20.66 -11.83
CA MET A 1 7.16 -20.46 -12.44
C MET A 1 6.22 -19.94 -11.37
N SER A 2 5.36 -18.96 -11.70
CA SER A 2 4.31 -18.50 -10.79
C SER A 2 3.37 -19.65 -10.44
N ARG A 3 2.99 -19.77 -9.15
CA ARG A 3 2.03 -20.77 -8.66
C ARG A 3 0.64 -20.18 -8.46
N GLY A 4 0.59 -18.86 -8.52
CA GLY A 4 -0.63 -18.12 -8.28
C GLY A 4 -1.58 -18.14 -9.47
N LYS A 5 -2.82 -17.75 -9.19
CA LYS A 5 -3.87 -17.58 -10.20
C LYS A 5 -4.66 -16.29 -9.97
N LYS A 6 -5.04 -15.66 -11.08
CA LYS A 6 -5.93 -14.51 -11.07
C LYS A 6 -7.32 -14.91 -10.57
N VAL A 7 -7.91 -14.06 -9.75
CA VAL A 7 -9.30 -14.15 -9.31
C VAL A 7 -9.97 -12.79 -9.43
N VAL A 8 -11.25 -12.80 -9.80
CA VAL A 8 -12.10 -11.62 -9.83
C VAL A 8 -13.37 -11.92 -9.04
N TRP A 9 -13.84 -10.98 -8.23
CA TRP A 9 -15.09 -11.12 -7.53
C TRP A 9 -15.76 -9.76 -7.31
N ASP A 10 -17.06 -9.78 -7.25
CA ASP A 10 -17.86 -8.62 -6.91
C ASP A 10 -18.36 -8.76 -5.46
N ASP A 11 -18.35 -7.64 -4.73
CA ASP A 11 -18.90 -7.56 -3.40
C ASP A 11 -19.57 -6.19 -3.25
N SER A 12 -20.90 -6.19 -3.07
CA SER A 12 -21.71 -4.97 -3.09
C SER A 12 -21.44 -4.13 -4.35
N ASN A 13 -21.09 -2.88 -4.19
CA ASN A 13 -20.84 -1.93 -5.29
C ASN A 13 -19.36 -1.90 -5.74
N TRP A 14 -18.59 -2.94 -5.45
CA TRP A 14 -17.17 -3.01 -5.77
C TRP A 14 -16.83 -4.30 -6.51
N ARG A 15 -16.00 -4.18 -7.54
CA ARG A 15 -15.28 -5.29 -8.14
C ARG A 15 -13.87 -5.29 -7.64
N PHE A 16 -13.40 -6.48 -7.25
CA PHE A 16 -12.02 -6.72 -6.85
C PHE A 16 -11.36 -7.71 -7.79
N GLU A 17 -10.13 -7.43 -8.15
CA GLU A 17 -9.23 -8.37 -8.78
C GLU A 17 -8.14 -8.72 -7.79
N GLY A 18 -7.73 -9.97 -7.74
CA GLY A 18 -6.64 -10.42 -6.88
C GLY A 18 -5.85 -11.57 -7.49
N TRP A 19 -4.85 -12.00 -6.74
CA TRP A 19 -3.97 -13.10 -7.05
C TRP A 19 -3.91 -14.05 -5.87
N ILE A 20 -4.32 -15.31 -6.06
CA ILE A 20 -4.29 -16.35 -5.04
C ILE A 20 -3.06 -17.21 -5.26
N VAL A 21 -2.20 -17.31 -4.25
CA VAL A 21 -1.06 -18.23 -4.20
C VAL A 21 -1.36 -19.30 -3.15
N PRO A 22 -1.51 -20.56 -3.54
CA PRO A 22 -1.76 -21.65 -2.59
C PRO A 22 -0.52 -21.93 -1.75
N ALA A 23 -0.72 -22.46 -0.55
CA ALA A 23 0.35 -22.98 0.29
C ALA A 23 1.11 -24.10 -0.44
N LYS A 24 2.43 -24.19 -0.25
CA LYS A 24 3.24 -25.26 -0.87
C LYS A 24 2.96 -26.63 -0.25
N SER A 25 2.60 -26.65 1.04
CA SER A 25 2.22 -27.86 1.75
C SER A 25 0.91 -28.49 1.29
N GLY A 26 0.13 -27.76 0.47
CA GLY A 26 -1.21 -28.18 0.01
C GLY A 26 -2.34 -27.86 1.00
N SER A 27 -2.02 -27.45 2.25
CA SER A 27 -2.98 -27.00 3.24
C SER A 27 -2.52 -25.65 3.82
N ALA A 28 -3.41 -24.68 3.89
CA ALA A 28 -3.10 -23.36 4.42
C ALA A 28 -3.51 -23.28 5.91
N ASN A 29 -2.53 -23.16 6.80
CA ASN A 29 -2.77 -22.82 8.21
C ASN A 29 -2.80 -21.31 8.41
N ASN A 30 -2.07 -20.58 7.56
CA ASN A 30 -1.97 -19.13 7.59
C ASN A 30 -2.33 -18.53 6.23
N VAL A 31 -2.94 -17.34 6.25
CA VAL A 31 -3.24 -16.59 5.04
C VAL A 31 -2.67 -15.18 5.14
N VAL A 32 -1.83 -14.82 4.18
CA VAL A 32 -1.33 -13.46 4.00
C VAL A 32 -2.29 -12.68 3.12
N ILE A 33 -2.80 -11.58 3.64
CA ILE A 33 -3.52 -10.55 2.88
C ILE A 33 -2.50 -9.53 2.40
N ALA A 34 -2.32 -9.39 1.09
CA ALA A 34 -1.27 -8.57 0.51
C ALA A 34 -1.82 -7.43 -0.35
N PHE A 35 -1.19 -6.24 -0.27
CA PHE A 35 -1.52 -5.07 -1.08
C PHE A 35 -0.27 -4.49 -1.73
N HIS A 36 -0.32 -4.33 -3.04
CA HIS A 36 0.78 -3.78 -3.85
C HIS A 36 0.91 -2.25 -3.74
N GLY A 37 2.00 -1.70 -4.27
CA GLY A 37 2.21 -0.25 -4.39
C GLY A 37 1.46 0.38 -5.55
N PHE A 38 1.41 1.72 -5.57
CA PHE A 38 0.80 2.47 -6.67
C PHE A 38 1.39 2.07 -8.03
N ASN A 39 0.51 1.91 -9.03
CA ASN A 39 0.85 1.51 -10.39
C ASN A 39 1.56 0.14 -10.51
N ARG A 40 1.22 -0.78 -9.62
CA ARG A 40 1.64 -2.19 -9.58
C ARG A 40 0.41 -3.09 -9.69
N ASN A 41 0.59 -4.39 -9.52
CA ASN A 41 -0.50 -5.38 -9.53
C ASN A 41 -0.34 -6.41 -8.40
N ALA A 42 -1.41 -7.15 -8.15
CA ALA A 42 -1.48 -8.15 -7.10
C ALA A 42 -0.52 -9.33 -7.34
N GLU A 43 -0.29 -9.72 -8.58
CA GLU A 43 0.62 -10.81 -8.95
C GLU A 43 2.05 -10.55 -8.46
N GLU A 44 2.52 -9.29 -8.52
CA GLU A 44 3.87 -8.94 -8.06
C GLU A 44 4.10 -9.24 -6.58
N MET A 45 3.05 -9.37 -5.76
CA MET A 45 3.17 -9.69 -4.35
C MET A 45 3.62 -11.13 -4.10
N GLU A 46 3.45 -12.04 -5.06
CA GLU A 46 3.97 -13.41 -4.98
C GLU A 46 5.50 -13.46 -4.83
N ASN A 47 6.23 -12.44 -5.30
CA ASN A 47 7.69 -12.34 -5.10
C ASN A 47 8.11 -12.30 -3.63
N PHE A 48 7.18 -11.99 -2.72
CA PHE A 48 7.45 -11.90 -1.28
C PHE A 48 7.01 -13.16 -0.52
N MET A 49 6.54 -14.21 -1.20
CA MET A 49 6.27 -15.50 -0.57
C MET A 49 7.47 -16.10 0.20
N PRO A 50 8.75 -15.84 -0.15
CA PRO A 50 9.88 -16.30 0.65
C PRO A 50 9.95 -15.76 2.09
N PHE A 51 9.13 -14.76 2.46
CA PHE A 51 9.01 -14.28 3.84
C PHE A 51 8.26 -15.27 4.75
N TYR A 52 7.56 -16.22 4.17
CA TYR A 52 6.58 -17.07 4.81
C TYR A 52 6.93 -18.56 4.68
N ASP A 53 6.38 -19.36 5.58
CA ASP A 53 6.56 -20.81 5.59
C ASP A 53 5.71 -21.51 4.53
N ASP A 54 5.99 -22.77 4.28
CA ASP A 54 5.37 -23.55 3.22
C ASP A 54 3.87 -23.85 3.42
N ASP A 55 3.35 -23.71 4.64
CA ASP A 55 1.93 -23.82 4.99
C ASP A 55 1.15 -22.48 4.89
N THR A 56 1.79 -21.44 4.37
CA THR A 56 1.19 -20.13 4.20
C THR A 56 0.69 -19.95 2.78
N ALA A 57 -0.57 -19.55 2.64
CA ALA A 57 -1.18 -19.10 1.40
C ALA A 57 -1.23 -17.55 1.33
N MET A 58 -1.40 -17.01 0.14
CA MET A 58 -1.54 -15.55 -0.04
C MET A 58 -2.77 -15.21 -0.87
N LEU A 59 -3.53 -14.23 -0.39
CA LEU A 59 -4.50 -13.47 -1.20
C LEU A 59 -3.97 -12.05 -1.35
N SER A 60 -3.40 -11.72 -2.48
CA SER A 60 -3.10 -10.34 -2.81
C SER A 60 -4.24 -9.71 -3.59
N VAL A 61 -4.53 -8.43 -3.31
CA VAL A 61 -5.67 -7.71 -3.87
C VAL A 61 -5.18 -6.49 -4.62
N ASN A 62 -5.63 -6.33 -5.87
CA ASN A 62 -5.38 -5.13 -6.63
C ASN A 62 -6.05 -3.93 -5.96
N LEU A 63 -5.29 -2.87 -5.79
CA LEU A 63 -5.84 -1.60 -5.34
C LEU A 63 -6.95 -1.14 -6.29
N ILE A 64 -7.98 -0.48 -5.76
CA ILE A 64 -9.04 0.09 -6.59
C ILE A 64 -8.42 1.02 -7.64
N HIS A 65 -8.93 0.99 -8.85
CA HIS A 65 -8.41 1.61 -10.07
C HIS A 65 -7.13 0.96 -10.63
N HIS A 66 -6.81 -0.28 -10.19
CA HIS A 66 -5.75 -1.11 -10.77
C HIS A 66 -6.36 -2.44 -11.24
N GLY A 67 -5.92 -2.91 -12.42
CA GLY A 67 -6.53 -4.09 -13.04
C GLY A 67 -8.04 -3.91 -13.22
N GLU A 68 -8.81 -4.93 -12.83
CA GLU A 68 -10.28 -4.88 -12.86
C GLU A 68 -10.90 -4.33 -11.57
N SER A 69 -10.09 -4.00 -10.54
CA SER A 69 -10.61 -3.47 -9.28
C SER A 69 -11.16 -2.06 -9.47
N ARG A 70 -12.49 -1.89 -9.26
CA ARG A 70 -13.20 -0.63 -9.49
C ARG A 70 -14.55 -0.59 -8.77
N PRO A 71 -15.14 0.60 -8.57
CA PRO A 71 -16.55 0.69 -8.23
C PRO A 71 -17.42 0.16 -9.37
N LEU A 72 -18.60 -0.37 -9.05
CA LEU A 72 -19.58 -0.91 -9.99
C LEU A 72 -20.78 0.02 -10.16
N GLY A 73 -21.50 -0.17 -11.28
CA GLY A 73 -22.72 0.58 -11.59
C GLY A 73 -22.43 2.07 -11.85
N GLU A 74 -23.40 2.92 -11.46
CA GLU A 74 -23.33 4.38 -11.56
C GLU A 74 -22.48 5.02 -10.44
N SER A 75 -21.73 4.21 -9.69
CA SER A 75 -20.87 4.70 -8.62
C SER A 75 -19.82 5.67 -9.19
N ASP A 76 -19.66 6.79 -8.49
CA ASP A 76 -18.64 7.78 -8.84
C ASP A 76 -17.24 7.14 -8.78
N ILE A 77 -16.42 7.42 -9.79
CA ILE A 77 -15.00 7.00 -9.81
C ILE A 77 -14.21 7.53 -8.60
N TYR A 78 -14.75 8.52 -7.89
CA TYR A 78 -14.23 9.08 -6.65
C TYR A 78 -14.89 8.47 -5.40
N SER A 79 -15.67 7.38 -5.54
CA SER A 79 -16.31 6.71 -4.41
C SER A 79 -15.27 6.32 -3.34
N MET A 80 -15.62 6.60 -2.07
CA MET A 80 -14.78 6.21 -0.94
C MET A 80 -15.04 4.76 -0.57
N LEU A 81 -13.97 4.02 -0.34
CA LEU A 81 -14.01 2.67 0.21
C LEU A 81 -13.93 2.76 1.74
N GLU A 82 -14.79 2.01 2.42
CA GLU A 82 -14.76 1.90 3.88
C GLU A 82 -13.77 0.81 4.30
N PRO A 83 -12.89 1.07 5.29
CA PRO A 83 -11.91 0.09 5.74
C PRO A 83 -12.54 -1.22 6.21
N ASN A 84 -13.58 -1.16 7.05
CA ASN A 84 -14.27 -2.35 7.56
C ASN A 84 -14.93 -3.15 6.43
N PHE A 85 -15.54 -2.47 5.45
CA PHE A 85 -16.09 -3.15 4.29
C PHE A 85 -15.01 -3.91 3.50
N LEU A 86 -13.87 -3.26 3.24
CA LEU A 86 -12.74 -3.92 2.55
C LEU A 86 -12.26 -5.14 3.34
N LEU A 87 -12.10 -5.02 4.65
CA LEU A 87 -11.69 -6.12 5.50
C LEU A 87 -12.65 -7.30 5.40
N ASP A 88 -13.95 -7.06 5.52
CA ASP A 88 -14.97 -8.10 5.44
C ASP A 88 -15.03 -8.76 4.07
N ALA A 89 -14.93 -7.97 2.98
CA ALA A 89 -14.91 -8.50 1.62
C ALA A 89 -13.71 -9.44 1.39
N ILE A 90 -12.54 -9.06 1.92
CA ILE A 90 -11.31 -9.88 1.82
C ILE A 90 -11.42 -11.13 2.69
N LYS A 91 -11.92 -11.03 3.92
CA LYS A 91 -12.14 -12.18 4.80
C LYS A 91 -13.07 -13.21 4.14
N ARG A 92 -14.24 -12.76 3.63
CA ARG A 92 -15.15 -13.65 2.88
C ARG A 92 -14.47 -14.34 1.70
N LYS A 93 -13.64 -13.59 0.96
CA LYS A 93 -12.92 -14.14 -0.19
C LYS A 93 -11.84 -15.13 0.23
N ALA A 94 -11.08 -14.84 1.28
CA ALA A 94 -10.04 -15.71 1.82
C ALA A 94 -10.64 -17.02 2.36
N THR A 95 -11.69 -16.95 3.19
CA THR A 95 -12.39 -18.13 3.70
C THR A 95 -12.92 -19.01 2.57
N LYS A 96 -13.54 -18.41 1.54
CA LYS A 96 -14.01 -19.16 0.36
C LYS A 96 -12.87 -19.78 -0.45
N GLY A 97 -11.70 -19.15 -0.48
CA GLY A 97 -10.54 -19.58 -1.27
C GLY A 97 -9.67 -20.64 -0.60
N PHE A 98 -9.53 -20.57 0.72
CA PHE A 98 -8.59 -21.40 1.49
C PHE A 98 -9.26 -22.29 2.52
N GLY A 99 -10.59 -22.16 2.72
CA GLY A 99 -11.36 -22.95 3.67
C GLY A 99 -11.56 -22.25 5.03
N GLU A 100 -12.45 -22.83 5.85
CA GLU A 100 -12.85 -22.26 7.15
C GLU A 100 -11.80 -22.46 8.27
N LYS A 101 -10.74 -23.23 8.00
CA LYS A 101 -9.67 -23.52 8.97
C LYS A 101 -8.60 -22.42 9.08
N VAL A 102 -8.82 -21.25 8.47
CA VAL A 102 -7.88 -20.13 8.59
C VAL A 102 -8.04 -19.49 9.96
N ASP A 103 -7.16 -19.81 10.88
CA ASP A 103 -7.21 -19.35 12.27
C ASP A 103 -6.72 -17.92 12.44
N SER A 104 -5.86 -17.44 11.53
CA SER A 104 -5.28 -16.11 11.62
C SER A 104 -4.83 -15.56 10.28
N PHE A 105 -4.80 -14.24 10.19
CA PHE A 105 -4.30 -13.53 9.01
C PHE A 105 -2.97 -12.82 9.30
N GLU A 106 -2.21 -12.63 8.23
CA GLU A 106 -1.05 -11.75 8.22
C GLU A 106 -1.22 -10.66 7.18
N LEU A 107 -0.58 -9.53 7.39
CA LEU A 107 -0.65 -8.39 6.46
C LEU A 107 0.69 -8.19 5.77
N LEU A 108 0.68 -8.04 4.46
CA LEU A 108 1.83 -7.64 3.66
C LEU A 108 1.50 -6.40 2.85
N GLY A 109 2.18 -5.30 3.12
CA GLY A 109 1.97 -4.05 2.40
C GLY A 109 3.23 -3.57 1.67
N TYR A 110 3.07 -3.12 0.43
CA TYR A 110 4.15 -2.48 -0.28
C TYR A 110 3.78 -1.04 -0.65
N SER A 111 4.59 -0.06 -0.24
CA SER A 111 4.38 1.36 -0.53
C SER A 111 2.96 1.80 -0.15
N MET A 112 2.14 2.25 -1.10
CA MET A 112 0.74 2.62 -0.86
C MET A 112 -0.10 1.48 -0.25
N GLY A 113 0.20 0.22 -0.56
CA GLY A 113 -0.44 -0.94 0.06
C GLY A 113 -0.22 -1.03 1.56
N SER A 114 0.92 -0.54 2.07
CA SER A 114 1.20 -0.48 3.51
C SER A 114 0.19 0.39 4.26
N ARG A 115 -0.31 1.46 3.63
CA ARG A 115 -1.34 2.33 4.21
C ARG A 115 -2.64 1.57 4.45
N LEU A 116 -3.00 0.68 3.51
CA LEU A 116 -4.16 -0.19 3.68
C LEU A 116 -3.94 -1.15 4.84
N CYS A 117 -2.79 -1.82 4.88
CA CYS A 117 -2.44 -2.73 5.97
C CYS A 117 -2.51 -2.03 7.34
N PHE A 118 -1.95 -0.84 7.47
CA PHE A 118 -1.99 -0.07 8.72
C PHE A 118 -3.42 0.26 9.16
N GLN A 119 -4.28 0.66 8.22
CA GLN A 119 -5.68 0.95 8.56
C GLN A 119 -6.42 -0.33 8.96
N LEU A 120 -6.31 -1.40 8.17
CA LEU A 120 -6.98 -2.67 8.48
C LEU A 120 -6.51 -3.26 9.82
N LEU A 121 -5.22 -3.14 10.14
CA LEU A 121 -4.68 -3.54 11.44
C LEU A 121 -5.34 -2.76 12.59
N THR A 122 -5.57 -1.46 12.43
CA THR A 122 -6.22 -0.65 13.47
C THR A 122 -7.72 -0.91 13.60
N GLU A 123 -8.39 -1.37 12.53
CA GLU A 123 -9.81 -1.72 12.59
C GLU A 123 -10.07 -3.03 13.36
N SER A 124 -9.18 -4.02 13.23
CA SER A 124 -9.38 -5.36 13.83
C SER A 124 -8.02 -6.01 14.12
N THR A 125 -7.32 -5.50 15.12
CA THR A 125 -5.96 -5.98 15.47
C THR A 125 -5.97 -7.47 15.84
N GLU A 126 -7.03 -7.95 16.49
CA GLU A 126 -7.16 -9.30 17.04
C GLU A 126 -7.14 -10.43 16.01
N ILE A 127 -7.45 -10.13 14.75
CA ILE A 127 -7.45 -11.15 13.68
C ILE A 127 -6.09 -11.30 13.01
N PHE A 128 -5.17 -10.37 13.28
CA PHE A 128 -3.85 -10.36 12.66
C PHE A 128 -2.77 -10.76 13.66
N LYS A 129 -1.89 -11.67 13.26
CA LYS A 129 -0.74 -12.07 14.08
C LYS A 129 0.56 -11.37 13.69
N ARG A 130 0.69 -11.01 12.42
CA ARG A 130 1.90 -10.38 11.87
C ARG A 130 1.59 -9.34 10.80
N ILE A 131 2.42 -8.31 10.74
CA ILE A 131 2.43 -7.33 9.66
C ILE A 131 3.86 -7.09 9.15
N ILE A 132 4.04 -7.20 7.84
CA ILE A 132 5.27 -6.84 7.15
C ILE A 132 4.95 -5.73 6.16
N VAL A 133 5.63 -4.59 6.26
CA VAL A 133 5.43 -3.48 5.33
C VAL A 133 6.76 -3.02 4.72
N LEU A 134 6.75 -2.88 3.40
CA LEU A 134 7.92 -2.55 2.60
C LEU A 134 7.77 -1.14 2.03
N ALA A 135 8.78 -0.29 2.23
CA ALA A 135 8.74 1.13 1.85
C ALA A 135 7.41 1.79 2.28
N PRO A 136 7.03 1.74 3.58
CA PRO A 136 5.65 1.94 4.03
C PRO A 136 5.17 3.38 3.88
N ASP A 137 4.17 3.60 3.03
CA ASP A 137 3.34 4.79 3.02
C ASP A 137 2.27 4.69 4.13
N GLY A 138 1.87 5.82 4.70
CA GLY A 138 0.86 5.88 5.77
C GLY A 138 1.36 6.46 7.09
N LEU A 139 2.68 6.59 7.27
CA LEU A 139 3.27 7.17 8.47
C LEU A 139 3.27 8.71 8.47
N ARG A 140 3.16 9.33 7.29
CA ARG A 140 3.17 10.79 7.16
C ARG A 140 2.36 11.25 5.95
N LYS A 141 1.35 12.10 6.20
CA LYS A 141 0.62 12.78 5.11
C LYS A 141 1.47 13.88 4.51
N GLY A 142 1.88 13.72 3.25
CA GLY A 142 2.62 14.74 2.52
C GLY A 142 1.80 16.03 2.30
N PRO A 143 2.46 17.21 2.18
CA PRO A 143 1.76 18.49 2.03
C PRO A 143 0.92 18.54 0.75
N MET A 144 1.40 17.98 -0.35
CA MET A 144 0.65 17.91 -1.62
C MET A 144 -0.62 17.07 -1.49
N TYR A 145 -0.54 15.91 -0.81
CA TYR A 145 -1.71 15.09 -0.51
C TYR A 145 -2.74 15.88 0.30
N LYS A 146 -2.30 16.51 1.41
CA LYS A 146 -3.18 17.33 2.25
C LYS A 146 -3.87 18.45 1.46
N PHE A 147 -3.13 19.15 0.60
CA PHE A 147 -3.67 20.21 -0.23
C PHE A 147 -4.70 19.69 -1.22
N VAL A 148 -4.34 18.68 -2.03
CA VAL A 148 -5.22 18.17 -3.10
C VAL A 148 -6.45 17.46 -2.53
N VAL A 149 -6.30 16.62 -1.50
CA VAL A 149 -7.40 15.80 -1.00
C VAL A 149 -8.32 16.59 -0.06
N ASN A 150 -7.75 17.45 0.79
CA ASN A 150 -8.52 18.08 1.87
C ASN A 150 -9.05 19.48 1.53
N THR A 151 -8.64 20.10 0.42
CA THR A 151 -9.12 21.45 0.08
C THR A 151 -9.84 21.49 -1.28
N ARG A 152 -10.87 22.36 -1.37
CA ARG A 152 -11.56 22.61 -2.65
C ARG A 152 -10.61 23.22 -3.69
N LEU A 153 -9.77 24.15 -3.24
CA LEU A 153 -8.77 24.81 -4.11
C LEU A 153 -7.76 23.78 -4.64
N GLY A 154 -7.27 22.88 -3.81
CA GLY A 154 -6.33 21.84 -4.25
C GLY A 154 -6.94 20.92 -5.31
N ARG A 155 -8.19 20.50 -5.14
CA ARG A 155 -8.92 19.71 -6.16
C ARG A 155 -9.11 20.50 -7.45
N PHE A 156 -9.47 21.78 -7.36
CA PHE A 156 -9.58 22.65 -8.52
C PHE A 156 -8.23 22.80 -9.24
N CYS A 157 -7.16 23.11 -8.53
CA CYS A 157 -5.81 23.17 -9.11
C CYS A 157 -5.41 21.85 -9.77
N TRP A 158 -5.73 20.71 -9.14
CA TRP A 158 -5.47 19.39 -9.71
C TRP A 158 -6.23 19.18 -11.03
N SER A 159 -7.51 19.56 -11.08
CA SER A 159 -8.31 19.45 -12.31
C SER A 159 -7.79 20.30 -13.46
N LEU A 160 -7.16 21.45 -13.16
CA LEU A 160 -6.52 22.30 -14.18
C LEU A 160 -5.34 21.60 -14.86
N THR A 161 -4.66 20.66 -14.16
CA THR A 161 -3.57 19.89 -14.78
C THR A 161 -4.08 18.96 -15.89
N ASP A 162 -5.32 18.48 -15.78
CA ASP A 162 -5.97 17.67 -16.83
C ASP A 162 -6.47 18.56 -17.99
N LYS A 163 -7.02 19.73 -17.65
CA LYS A 163 -7.55 20.66 -18.63
C LYS A 163 -6.45 21.34 -19.47
N TYR A 164 -5.30 21.62 -18.84
CA TYR A 164 -4.20 22.39 -19.47
C TYR A 164 -2.83 21.70 -19.33
N PRO A 165 -2.65 20.44 -19.81
CA PRO A 165 -1.41 19.69 -19.61
C PRO A 165 -0.18 20.36 -20.22
N LYS A 166 -0.32 21.02 -21.40
CA LYS A 166 0.78 21.75 -22.05
C LYS A 166 1.28 22.94 -21.22
N THR A 167 0.35 23.68 -20.61
CA THR A 167 0.68 24.81 -19.73
C THR A 167 1.35 24.35 -18.44
N ASN A 168 0.81 23.30 -17.81
CA ASN A 168 1.39 22.69 -16.62
C ASN A 168 2.83 22.21 -16.87
N ARG A 169 3.06 21.57 -18.01
CA ARG A 169 4.39 21.15 -18.44
C ARG A 169 5.37 22.33 -18.53
N ARG A 170 4.95 23.43 -19.17
CA ARG A 170 5.78 24.64 -19.29
C ARG A 170 6.12 25.25 -17.94
N ILE A 171 5.16 25.25 -17.00
CA ILE A 171 5.38 25.73 -15.62
C ILE A 171 6.42 24.87 -14.91
N ILE A 172 6.29 23.54 -14.97
CA ILE A 172 7.23 22.61 -14.36
C ILE A 172 8.64 22.79 -14.94
N ASP A 173 8.76 22.94 -16.26
CA ASP A 173 10.05 23.17 -16.93
C ASP A 173 10.67 24.52 -16.52
N ALA A 174 9.86 25.57 -16.42
CA ALA A 174 10.32 26.88 -15.95
C ALA A 174 10.84 26.84 -14.51
N LEU A 175 10.07 26.21 -13.60
CA LEU A 175 10.48 26.05 -12.19
C LEU A 175 11.80 25.26 -12.06
N TYR A 176 12.03 24.29 -12.93
CA TYR A 176 13.28 23.55 -12.96
C TYR A 176 14.44 24.42 -13.48
N LYS A 177 14.22 25.16 -14.57
CA LYS A 177 15.24 26.05 -15.15
C LYS A 177 15.71 27.14 -14.18
N VAL A 178 14.81 27.67 -13.35
CA VAL A 178 15.16 28.68 -12.35
C VAL A 178 15.63 28.06 -11.01
N GLY A 179 15.84 26.74 -10.96
CA GLY A 179 16.39 26.07 -9.77
C GLY A 179 15.40 25.92 -8.60
N MET A 180 14.11 26.23 -8.77
CA MET A 180 13.10 26.13 -7.71
C MET A 180 12.69 24.68 -7.39
N ILE A 181 12.89 23.75 -8.32
CA ILE A 181 12.63 22.32 -8.11
C ILE A 181 13.85 21.49 -8.54
N SER A 182 14.10 20.40 -7.81
CA SER A 182 15.17 19.45 -8.13
C SER A 182 14.84 18.64 -9.39
N GLY A 183 15.87 18.06 -10.05
CA GLY A 183 15.70 17.20 -11.22
C GLY A 183 14.75 16.02 -10.97
N HIS A 184 14.78 15.43 -9.77
CA HIS A 184 13.85 14.38 -9.38
C HIS A 184 12.39 14.87 -9.34
N LYS A 185 12.13 16.05 -8.76
CA LYS A 185 10.78 16.65 -8.72
C LYS A 185 10.32 17.05 -10.13
N HIS A 186 11.22 17.54 -10.96
CA HIS A 186 10.95 17.86 -12.37
C HIS A 186 10.52 16.60 -13.13
N HIS A 187 11.33 15.51 -13.05
CA HIS A 187 11.01 14.25 -13.72
C HIS A 187 9.66 13.68 -13.24
N PHE A 188 9.43 13.67 -11.93
CA PHE A 188 8.17 13.23 -11.35
C PHE A 188 6.98 14.06 -11.84
N GLY A 189 7.09 15.39 -11.83
CA GLY A 189 6.05 16.30 -12.31
C GLY A 189 5.75 16.11 -13.79
N ARG A 190 6.79 15.94 -14.62
CA ARG A 190 6.66 15.67 -16.05
C ARG A 190 5.97 14.33 -16.31
N TYR A 191 6.38 13.27 -15.65
CA TYR A 191 5.79 11.95 -15.77
C TYR A 191 4.27 11.97 -15.49
N HIS A 192 3.85 12.63 -14.41
CA HIS A 192 2.44 12.76 -14.10
C HIS A 192 1.69 13.71 -15.05
N THR A 193 2.32 14.77 -15.54
CA THR A 193 1.70 15.70 -16.50
C THR A 193 1.50 15.07 -17.87
N ASP A 194 2.46 14.27 -18.33
CA ASP A 194 2.43 13.65 -19.64
C ASP A 194 1.50 12.41 -19.71
N ASN A 195 1.09 11.84 -18.55
CA ASN A 195 0.27 10.64 -18.46
C ASN A 195 -1.07 10.90 -17.75
N SER A 196 -2.10 11.24 -18.54
CA SER A 196 -3.45 11.55 -18.02
C SER A 196 -4.06 10.40 -17.23
N GLU A 197 -3.91 9.17 -17.71
CA GLU A 197 -4.40 7.96 -17.02
C GLU A 197 -3.79 7.80 -15.63
N ILE A 198 -2.48 8.05 -15.50
CA ILE A 198 -1.79 7.97 -14.21
C ILE A 198 -2.29 9.07 -13.27
N ARG A 199 -2.46 10.31 -13.77
CA ARG A 199 -3.01 11.40 -12.94
C ARG A 199 -4.42 11.08 -12.44
N LYS A 200 -5.28 10.60 -13.34
CA LYS A 200 -6.64 10.18 -12.97
C LYS A 200 -6.61 9.09 -11.93
N ARG A 201 -5.77 8.06 -12.11
CA ARG A 201 -5.59 6.97 -11.14
C ARG A 201 -5.11 7.47 -9.78
N VAL A 202 -4.19 8.45 -9.73
CA VAL A 202 -3.75 9.08 -8.48
C VAL A 202 -4.92 9.78 -7.79
N ALA A 203 -5.67 10.62 -8.51
CA ALA A 203 -6.78 11.38 -7.94
C ALA A 203 -7.89 10.45 -7.41
N CYS A 204 -8.29 9.46 -8.22
CA CYS A 204 -9.29 8.47 -7.83
C CYS A 204 -8.81 7.63 -6.64
N GLY A 205 -7.58 7.12 -6.69
CA GLY A 205 -7.01 6.33 -5.60
C GLY A 205 -6.88 7.12 -4.29
N TRP A 206 -6.51 8.39 -4.34
CA TRP A 206 -6.49 9.24 -3.14
C TRP A 206 -7.90 9.50 -2.59
N ALA A 207 -8.91 9.66 -3.43
CA ALA A 207 -10.28 9.83 -3.00
C ALA A 207 -10.83 8.52 -2.39
N THR A 208 -10.65 7.40 -3.07
CA THR A 208 -11.11 6.08 -2.64
C THR A 208 -10.52 5.69 -1.28
N TYR A 209 -9.21 5.92 -1.08
CA TYR A 209 -8.51 5.55 0.15
C TYR A 209 -8.34 6.72 1.13
N LYS A 210 -9.22 7.72 1.08
CA LYS A 210 -9.15 8.88 1.98
C LYS A 210 -9.25 8.49 3.46
N LYS A 211 -10.00 7.43 3.78
CA LYS A 211 -10.17 6.91 5.14
C LYS A 211 -9.05 5.97 5.60
N PHE A 212 -8.14 5.56 4.71
CA PHE A 212 -7.03 4.67 5.02
C PHE A 212 -5.81 5.45 5.54
N TRP A 213 -5.99 6.19 6.61
CA TRP A 213 -4.95 6.94 7.29
C TRP A 213 -5.16 6.85 8.80
N PRO A 214 -4.69 5.78 9.45
CA PRO A 214 -4.84 5.64 10.89
C PRO A 214 -4.12 6.77 11.62
N GLU A 215 -4.63 7.13 12.78
CA GLU A 215 -3.90 7.98 13.71
C GLU A 215 -2.68 7.23 14.23
N LEU A 216 -1.51 7.89 14.28
CA LEU A 216 -0.27 7.24 14.69
C LEU A 216 -0.34 6.63 16.08
N LYS A 217 -1.06 7.25 17.01
CA LYS A 217 -1.29 6.71 18.36
C LYS A 217 -2.02 5.36 18.30
N ASN A 218 -3.11 5.27 17.55
CA ASN A 218 -3.89 4.03 17.43
C ASN A 218 -3.09 2.96 16.68
N LEU A 219 -2.34 3.36 15.64
CA LEU A 219 -1.46 2.47 14.93
C LEU A 219 -0.32 1.92 15.81
N ALA A 220 0.28 2.75 16.68
CA ALA A 220 1.31 2.30 17.61
C ALA A 220 0.77 1.24 18.57
N ILE A 221 -0.45 1.45 19.12
CA ILE A 221 -1.13 0.46 19.98
C ILE A 221 -1.43 -0.84 19.20
N ALA A 222 -1.85 -0.75 17.94
CA ALA A 222 -2.13 -1.94 17.14
C ALA A 222 -0.85 -2.70 16.79
N LEU A 223 0.22 -2.00 16.38
CA LEU A 223 1.51 -2.59 16.07
C LEU A 223 2.15 -3.28 17.29
N SER A 224 1.95 -2.75 18.51
CA SER A 224 2.50 -3.36 19.73
C SER A 224 1.89 -4.70 20.11
N LYS A 225 0.78 -5.09 19.47
CA LYS A 225 0.03 -6.34 19.75
C LYS A 225 0.31 -7.45 18.74
N VAL A 226 1.09 -7.19 17.70
CA VAL A 226 1.40 -8.12 16.63
C VAL A 226 2.90 -8.16 16.37
N GLU A 227 3.40 -9.20 15.73
CA GLU A 227 4.74 -9.19 15.16
C GLU A 227 4.80 -8.17 14.01
N ALA A 228 5.60 -7.12 14.15
CA ALA A 228 5.60 -6.00 13.22
C ALA A 228 6.99 -5.68 12.64
N HIS A 229 7.11 -5.78 11.31
CA HIS A 229 8.33 -5.48 10.56
C HIS A 229 8.09 -4.35 9.58
N LEU A 230 8.79 -3.23 9.75
CA LEU A 230 8.76 -2.08 8.85
C LEU A 230 10.10 -1.97 8.12
N VAL A 231 10.11 -2.22 6.82
CA VAL A 231 11.33 -2.30 5.99
C VAL A 231 11.49 -1.07 5.12
N PHE A 232 12.66 -0.43 5.21
CA PHE A 232 13.00 0.80 4.47
C PHE A 232 14.23 0.58 3.58
N GLY A 233 14.21 1.20 2.41
CA GLY A 233 15.40 1.28 1.58
C GLY A 233 16.31 2.45 1.99
N SER A 234 17.60 2.20 2.19
CA SER A 234 18.59 3.23 2.57
C SER A 234 18.68 4.38 1.55
N ARG A 235 18.37 4.08 0.27
CA ARG A 235 18.39 5.03 -0.85
C ARG A 235 16.98 5.43 -1.33
N ASP A 236 15.92 5.09 -0.56
CA ASP A 236 14.55 5.46 -0.90
C ASP A 236 14.31 6.97 -0.73
N LYS A 237 14.10 7.67 -1.86
CA LYS A 237 13.80 9.11 -1.90
C LYS A 237 12.30 9.40 -1.89
N ILE A 238 11.46 8.38 -2.07
CA ILE A 238 9.99 8.50 -2.10
C ILE A 238 9.44 8.39 -0.68
N ILE A 239 9.81 7.31 0.03
CA ILE A 239 9.42 7.03 1.41
C ILE A 239 10.69 6.91 2.27
N PRO A 240 11.35 8.02 2.60
CA PRO A 240 12.58 7.97 3.37
C PRO A 240 12.30 7.56 4.82
N GLN A 241 13.19 6.78 5.41
CA GLN A 241 13.09 6.27 6.79
C GLN A 241 12.83 7.37 7.83
N LYS A 242 13.30 8.58 7.62
CA LYS A 242 13.03 9.72 8.52
C LYS A 242 11.54 10.02 8.75
N TRP A 243 10.63 9.45 7.96
CA TRP A 243 9.19 9.59 8.17
C TRP A 243 8.68 8.72 9.33
N THR A 244 9.51 7.82 9.87
CA THR A 244 9.18 7.01 11.07
C THR A 244 9.20 7.80 12.37
N LYS A 245 9.81 9.00 12.43
CA LYS A 245 10.00 9.76 13.68
C LYS A 245 8.72 9.93 14.49
N GLY A 246 7.59 10.20 13.83
CA GLY A 246 6.30 10.31 14.52
C GLY A 246 5.83 8.99 15.10
N MET A 247 6.00 7.88 14.38
CA MET A 247 5.64 6.55 14.84
C MET A 247 6.52 6.10 16.00
N ILE A 248 7.83 6.28 15.89
CA ILE A 248 8.77 5.97 16.98
C ILE A 248 8.39 6.73 18.26
N SER A 249 8.07 8.02 18.15
CA SER A 249 7.62 8.80 19.30
C SER A 249 6.32 8.27 19.93
N GLU A 250 5.39 7.76 19.15
CA GLU A 250 4.16 7.15 19.73
C GLU A 250 4.44 5.79 20.36
N LEU A 251 5.35 4.98 19.80
CA LEU A 251 5.80 3.71 20.38
C LEU A 251 6.54 3.94 21.70
N ASP A 252 7.41 4.94 21.76
CA ASP A 252 8.14 5.32 23.01
C ASP A 252 7.18 5.72 24.13
N LYS A 253 6.10 6.47 23.81
CA LYS A 253 5.09 6.88 24.80
C LYS A 253 4.36 5.71 25.44
N ILE A 254 4.23 4.59 24.75
CA ILE A 254 3.58 3.37 25.26
C ILE A 254 4.59 2.31 25.74
N GLY A 255 5.89 2.62 25.72
CA GLY A 255 6.96 1.72 26.15
C GLY A 255 7.12 0.48 25.24
N CYS A 256 6.76 0.58 23.95
CA CYS A 256 6.83 -0.54 23.03
C CYS A 256 8.17 -0.58 22.30
N SER A 257 8.90 -1.69 22.44
CA SER A 257 10.16 -1.99 21.73
C SER A 257 10.06 -3.18 20.76
N SER A 258 8.88 -3.81 20.62
CA SER A 258 8.69 -5.02 19.81
C SER A 258 8.50 -4.76 18.33
N VAL A 259 8.29 -3.51 17.91
CA VAL A 259 8.16 -3.13 16.50
C VAL A 259 9.53 -2.98 15.88
N LEU A 260 9.83 -3.78 14.85
CA LEU A 260 11.15 -3.85 14.23
C LEU A 260 11.24 -2.98 12.98
N PHE A 261 12.24 -2.09 12.95
CA PHE A 261 12.54 -1.21 11.84
C PHE A 261 13.80 -1.69 11.13
N HIS A 262 13.66 -2.21 9.92
CA HIS A 262 14.76 -2.70 9.12
C HIS A 262 15.17 -1.70 8.04
N THR A 263 16.47 -1.56 7.81
CA THR A 263 17.01 -0.77 6.70
C THR A 263 17.84 -1.68 5.81
N ILE A 264 17.47 -1.76 4.53
CA ILE A 264 18.15 -2.59 3.54
C ILE A 264 18.80 -1.72 2.45
N GLU A 265 19.81 -2.25 1.77
CA GLU A 265 20.46 -1.55 0.66
C GLU A 265 19.63 -1.55 -0.61
N SER A 266 18.58 -0.74 -0.64
CA SER A 266 17.67 -0.62 -1.77
C SER A 266 17.17 0.82 -1.95
N GLY A 267 16.64 1.11 -3.13
CA GLY A 267 15.76 2.26 -3.37
C GLY A 267 14.33 1.93 -3.01
N HIS A 268 13.38 2.64 -3.64
CA HIS A 268 11.95 2.39 -3.44
C HIS A 268 11.49 1.03 -4.00
N VAL A 269 12.18 0.48 -5.01
CA VAL A 269 11.80 -0.80 -5.65
C VAL A 269 12.47 -1.96 -4.93
N MET A 270 11.66 -2.80 -4.24
CA MET A 270 12.15 -3.87 -3.36
C MET A 270 11.84 -5.30 -3.85
N ARG A 271 11.35 -5.46 -5.08
CA ARG A 271 10.90 -6.75 -5.62
C ARG A 271 11.97 -7.59 -6.30
N HIS A 272 13.20 -7.07 -6.44
CA HIS A 272 14.29 -7.82 -7.06
C HIS A 272 14.75 -8.95 -6.12
N ALA A 273 15.10 -10.11 -6.68
CA ALA A 273 15.43 -11.31 -5.91
C ALA A 273 16.48 -11.04 -4.82
N ALA A 274 17.58 -10.39 -5.17
CA ALA A 274 18.63 -10.04 -4.19
C ALA A 274 18.12 -9.11 -3.06
N THR A 275 17.15 -8.23 -3.34
CA THR A 275 16.53 -7.38 -2.32
C THR A 275 15.59 -8.20 -1.43
N VAL A 276 14.82 -9.10 -2.02
CA VAL A 276 13.93 -10.02 -1.28
C VAL A 276 14.74 -10.89 -0.33
N GLU A 277 15.89 -11.43 -0.75
CA GLU A 277 16.80 -12.20 0.09
C GLU A 277 17.34 -11.39 1.28
N GLN A 278 17.74 -10.13 1.06
CA GLN A 278 18.13 -9.23 2.16
C GLN A 278 17.01 -9.02 3.16
N ILE A 279 15.76 -8.84 2.68
CA ILE A 279 14.60 -8.65 3.55
C ILE A 279 14.33 -9.94 4.34
N VAL A 280 14.35 -11.11 3.70
CA VAL A 280 14.20 -12.42 4.38
C VAL A 280 15.21 -12.55 5.52
N SER A 281 16.48 -12.25 5.24
CA SER A 281 17.54 -12.30 6.26
C SER A 281 17.26 -11.34 7.42
N ALA A 282 16.82 -10.11 7.11
CA ALA A 282 16.55 -9.10 8.14
C ALA A 282 15.31 -9.40 9.00
N ILE A 283 14.30 -10.08 8.44
CA ILE A 283 13.07 -10.44 9.17
C ILE A 283 13.29 -11.69 10.05
N LYS A 284 14.15 -12.61 9.61
CA LYS A 284 14.42 -13.88 10.32
C LYS A 284 15.57 -13.78 11.35
N SER A 285 16.29 -12.65 11.39
CA SER A 285 17.34 -12.36 12.38
C SER A 285 16.74 -11.84 13.69
#